data_e3ffcf7923961a4fad40b0956d1b6a96
#
_entry.id   e3ffcf7923961a4fad40b0956d1b6a96
#
_cell.length_a   1.000
_cell.length_b   1.000
_cell.length_c   1.000
_cell.angle_alpha   90.00
_cell.angle_beta   90.00
_cell.angle_gamma   90.00
#
_symmetry.space_group_name_H-M   'P 1'
#
loop_
_entity.id
_entity.type
_entity.pdbx_description
1 polymer ?
#
loop_
_entity_poly.entity_id
_entity_poly.type
_entity_poly.pdbx_seq_one_letter_code
_entity_poly.pdbx_strand_id
1 'polypeptide(L)'
;MKAIKKRRIFEIIQVGKDHDVASITFDFFIAFVIFLNLFVTLFETFDQARRYMPILKTIELITLIIFAVEYVLRVWTAEYLYPKKSAARAKISFIFSFYGIIDLMSFLPYFLPIFFPAGVVTFRMFRVVRIFRLFRINTYYDAFNVITNVLRDKRDQIFSSVCILFILIIASSLFMYSLEHEVQPDKFQNAFSGVWWAVSTLLTVGYGDIYPVTNAGQIV
;
A
#
# COMPACT_ATOMS: atom_id res chain seq x y z
N MET A 1 26.60 -2.08 30.36
CA MET A 1 25.21 -1.70 30.67
C MET A 1 24.44 -1.10 29.50
N LYS A 2 24.97 -0.11 28.75
CA LYS A 2 24.27 0.49 27.55
C LYS A 2 24.01 -0.50 26.43
N ALA A 3 24.95 -1.41 26.10
CA ALA A 3 24.80 -2.40 25.03
C ALA A 3 23.71 -3.44 25.33
N ILE A 4 23.59 -3.89 26.59
CA ILE A 4 22.57 -4.86 27.05
C ILE A 4 21.16 -4.24 26.90
N LYS A 5 20.98 -2.97 27.29
CA LYS A 5 19.70 -2.26 27.12
C LYS A 5 19.33 -2.08 25.65
N LYS A 6 20.30 -1.76 24.78
CA LYS A 6 20.07 -1.58 23.35
C LYS A 6 19.64 -2.89 22.66
N ARG A 7 20.31 -4.01 23.02
CA ARG A 7 19.94 -5.33 22.52
C ARG A 7 18.53 -5.73 22.98
N ARG A 8 18.17 -5.46 24.23
CA ARG A 8 16.83 -5.75 24.75
C ARG A 8 15.75 -4.94 24.00
N ILE A 9 16.00 -3.66 23.70
CA ILE A 9 15.09 -2.85 22.91
C ILE A 9 14.93 -3.44 21.49
N PHE A 10 16.02 -3.89 20.87
CA PHE A 10 15.97 -4.56 19.58
C PHE A 10 15.10 -5.83 19.62
N GLU A 11 15.26 -6.67 20.64
CA GLU A 11 14.48 -7.91 20.82
C GLU A 11 12.98 -7.63 20.98
N ILE A 12 12.61 -6.54 21.66
CA ILE A 12 11.20 -6.15 21.85
C ILE A 12 10.58 -5.58 20.56
N ILE A 13 11.34 -4.78 19.79
CA ILE A 13 10.81 -4.07 18.61
C ILE A 13 10.83 -4.96 17.37
N GLN A 14 11.71 -5.96 17.33
CA GLN A 14 11.81 -6.86 16.19
C GLN A 14 10.80 -7.98 16.30
N VAL A 15 9.90 -8.01 15.32
CA VAL A 15 8.79 -8.95 15.25
C VAL A 15 9.26 -10.40 15.18
N GLY A 16 8.61 -11.26 15.97
CA GLY A 16 8.51 -12.70 15.70
C GLY A 16 9.72 -13.56 16.04
N LYS A 17 10.66 -13.10 16.88
CA LYS A 17 11.84 -13.93 17.18
C LYS A 17 11.80 -14.71 18.48
N ASP A 18 11.05 -14.31 19.47
CA ASP A 18 11.02 -15.04 20.75
C ASP A 18 9.63 -14.98 21.39
N HIS A 19 9.27 -16.03 22.12
CA HIS A 19 8.05 -16.12 22.96
C HIS A 19 8.11 -15.17 24.18
N ASP A 20 8.69 -13.98 24.00
CA ASP A 20 8.81 -12.97 25.04
C ASP A 20 7.52 -12.15 25.13
N VAL A 21 6.90 -12.18 26.30
CA VAL A 21 5.66 -11.46 26.58
C VAL A 21 5.77 -9.96 26.23
N ALA A 22 6.94 -9.34 26.46
CA ALA A 22 7.15 -7.92 26.17
C ALA A 22 7.12 -7.64 24.65
N SER A 23 7.71 -8.50 23.82
CA SER A 23 7.68 -8.39 22.37
C SER A 23 6.25 -8.57 21.84
N ILE A 24 5.56 -9.61 22.28
CA ILE A 24 4.17 -9.88 21.89
C ILE A 24 3.26 -8.70 22.25
N THR A 25 3.40 -8.17 23.47
CA THR A 25 2.60 -7.02 23.93
C THR A 25 2.90 -5.77 23.09
N PHE A 26 4.15 -5.55 22.73
CA PHE A 26 4.54 -4.43 21.87
C PHE A 26 3.94 -4.58 20.46
N ASP A 27 3.99 -5.77 19.88
CA ASP A 27 3.41 -6.05 18.56
C ASP A 27 1.89 -5.81 18.55
N PHE A 28 1.17 -6.30 19.56
CA PHE A 28 -0.26 -6.02 19.72
C PHE A 28 -0.55 -4.53 19.92
N PHE A 29 0.27 -3.83 20.70
CA PHE A 29 0.13 -2.40 20.92
C PHE A 29 0.28 -1.63 19.60
N ILE A 30 1.32 -1.92 18.83
CA ILE A 30 1.52 -1.24 17.54
C ILE A 30 0.44 -1.61 16.53
N ALA A 31 0.02 -2.88 16.46
CA ALA A 31 -1.11 -3.28 15.63
C ALA A 31 -2.37 -2.48 15.99
N PHE A 32 -2.70 -2.37 17.28
CA PHE A 32 -3.82 -1.55 17.74
C PHE A 32 -3.67 -0.08 17.32
N VAL A 33 -2.48 0.52 17.46
CA VAL A 33 -2.22 1.91 17.05
C VAL A 33 -2.39 2.09 15.53
N ILE A 34 -2.00 1.10 14.72
CA ILE A 34 -2.22 1.11 13.26
C ILE A 34 -3.73 1.11 12.96
N PHE A 35 -4.49 0.19 13.56
CA PHE A 35 -5.93 0.11 13.34
C PHE A 35 -6.65 1.37 13.83
N LEU A 36 -6.26 1.90 14.99
CA LEU A 36 -6.81 3.15 15.51
C LEU A 36 -6.57 4.32 14.55
N ASN A 37 -5.34 4.45 14.05
CA ASN A 37 -5.00 5.50 13.09
C ASN A 37 -5.79 5.39 11.78
N LEU A 38 -5.98 4.15 11.27
CA LEU A 38 -6.81 3.89 10.11
C LEU A 38 -8.27 4.26 10.36
N PHE A 39 -8.81 3.83 11.48
CA PHE A 39 -10.19 4.15 11.87
C PHE A 39 -10.40 5.67 11.93
N VAL A 40 -9.49 6.40 12.58
CA VAL A 40 -9.53 7.86 12.63
C VAL A 40 -9.51 8.47 11.22
N THR A 41 -8.61 8.00 10.35
CA THR A 41 -8.49 8.50 8.98
C THR A 41 -9.76 8.23 8.16
N LEU A 42 -10.39 7.07 8.32
CA LEU A 42 -11.66 6.75 7.68
C LEU A 42 -12.79 7.60 8.25
N PHE A 43 -12.85 7.72 9.58
CA PHE A 43 -13.92 8.48 10.26
C PHE A 43 -13.87 9.97 9.91
N GLU A 44 -12.68 10.55 9.69
CA GLU A 44 -12.53 11.95 9.22
C GLU A 44 -13.23 12.24 7.89
N THR A 45 -13.55 11.22 7.09
CA THR A 45 -14.24 11.39 5.81
C THR A 45 -15.74 11.63 5.96
N PHE A 46 -16.32 11.35 7.11
CA PHE A 46 -17.75 11.53 7.37
C PHE A 46 -18.07 12.97 7.77
N ASP A 47 -19.19 13.51 7.31
CA ASP A 47 -19.62 14.86 7.69
C ASP A 47 -19.88 15.01 9.19
N GLN A 48 -20.35 13.96 9.85
CA GLN A 48 -20.58 13.90 11.29
C GLN A 48 -19.28 14.07 12.11
N ALA A 49 -18.14 13.72 11.52
CA ALA A 49 -16.84 13.83 12.18
C ALA A 49 -16.40 15.29 12.39
N ARG A 50 -16.99 16.26 11.68
CA ARG A 50 -16.63 17.68 11.78
C ARG A 50 -16.63 18.20 13.22
N ARG A 51 -17.58 17.75 14.02
CA ARG A 51 -17.66 18.11 15.45
C ARG A 51 -16.50 17.59 16.27
N TYR A 52 -15.95 16.44 15.91
CA TYR A 52 -14.89 15.74 16.63
C TYR A 52 -13.51 15.96 16.02
N MET A 53 -13.39 16.79 14.98
CA MET A 53 -12.16 17.02 14.23
C MET A 53 -10.94 17.37 15.10
N PRO A 54 -11.05 18.22 16.15
CA PRO A 54 -9.89 18.51 17.02
C PRO A 54 -9.38 17.27 17.74
N ILE A 55 -10.29 16.41 18.22
CA ILE A 55 -9.96 15.16 18.93
C ILE A 55 -9.31 14.17 17.95
N LEU A 56 -9.90 14.00 16.76
CA LEU A 56 -9.39 13.09 15.73
C LEU A 56 -7.97 13.47 15.31
N LYS A 57 -7.72 14.76 15.05
CA LYS A 57 -6.37 15.27 14.73
C LYS A 57 -5.37 15.06 15.87
N THR A 58 -5.81 15.16 17.11
CA THR A 58 -4.94 14.88 18.25
C THR A 58 -4.58 13.41 18.33
N ILE A 59 -5.53 12.51 18.12
CA ILE A 59 -5.28 11.06 18.08
C ILE A 59 -4.37 10.73 16.89
N GLU A 60 -4.62 11.31 15.71
CA GLU A 60 -3.75 11.14 14.55
C GLU A 60 -2.31 11.56 14.88
N LEU A 61 -2.11 12.73 15.46
CA LEU A 61 -0.77 13.22 15.83
C LEU A 61 -0.07 12.29 16.83
N ILE A 62 -0.78 11.86 17.88
CA ILE A 62 -0.22 10.94 18.89
C ILE A 62 0.24 9.63 18.23
N THR A 63 -0.60 9.03 17.39
CA THR A 63 -0.27 7.78 16.69
C THR A 63 0.93 7.96 15.75
N LEU A 64 1.05 9.10 15.09
CA LEU A 64 2.19 9.42 14.23
C LEU A 64 3.48 9.61 15.01
N ILE A 65 3.42 10.23 16.19
CA ILE A 65 4.59 10.34 17.09
C ILE A 65 5.04 8.95 17.53
N ILE A 66 4.11 8.06 17.89
CA ILE A 66 4.43 6.67 18.24
C ILE A 66 5.17 5.99 17.09
N PHE A 67 4.69 6.13 15.85
CA PHE A 67 5.33 5.56 14.67
C PHE A 67 6.72 6.16 14.41
N ALA A 68 6.88 7.45 14.58
CA ALA A 68 8.19 8.11 14.42
C ALA A 68 9.20 7.63 15.48
N VAL A 69 8.78 7.50 16.73
CA VAL A 69 9.62 6.98 17.82
C VAL A 69 10.03 5.54 17.53
N GLU A 70 9.09 4.67 17.14
CA GLU A 70 9.38 3.29 16.77
C GLU A 70 10.39 3.22 15.61
N TYR A 71 10.19 4.03 14.55
CA TYR A 71 11.13 4.10 13.43
C TYR A 71 12.53 4.50 13.86
N VAL A 72 12.67 5.54 14.68
CA VAL A 72 13.96 5.98 15.22
C VAL A 72 14.63 4.85 16.02
N LEU A 73 13.87 4.13 16.84
CA LEU A 73 14.39 3.00 17.61
C LEU A 73 14.84 1.85 16.71
N ARG A 74 14.11 1.54 15.64
CA ARG A 74 14.50 0.53 14.64
C ARG A 74 15.78 0.93 13.90
N VAL A 75 15.89 2.19 13.46
CA VAL A 75 17.13 2.71 12.85
C VAL A 75 18.29 2.67 13.83
N TRP A 76 18.06 3.02 15.10
CA TRP A 76 19.09 2.99 16.12
C TRP A 76 19.60 1.57 16.42
N THR A 77 18.72 0.57 16.37
CA THR A 77 19.03 -0.84 16.64
C THR A 77 19.40 -1.64 15.38
N ALA A 78 19.42 -1.02 14.20
CA ALA A 78 19.64 -1.68 12.91
C ALA A 78 20.96 -2.45 12.80
N GLU A 79 21.96 -2.14 13.62
CA GLU A 79 23.24 -2.88 13.67
C GLU A 79 23.07 -4.35 14.06
N TYR A 80 22.04 -4.68 14.86
CA TYR A 80 21.74 -6.07 15.23
C TYR A 80 21.05 -6.83 14.10
N LEU A 81 20.37 -6.11 13.18
CA LEU A 81 19.74 -6.70 11.99
C LEU A 81 20.78 -7.01 10.89
N TYR A 82 21.85 -6.20 10.82
CA TYR A 82 22.91 -6.33 9.82
C TYR A 82 24.29 -6.51 10.47
N PRO A 83 24.57 -7.65 11.17
CA PRO A 83 25.78 -7.83 11.99
C PRO A 83 27.08 -7.82 11.15
N LYS A 84 27.00 -8.07 9.84
CA LYS A 84 28.14 -8.04 8.92
C LYS A 84 28.51 -6.64 8.41
N LYS A 85 27.73 -5.61 8.75
CA LYS A 85 27.93 -4.22 8.29
C LYS A 85 28.39 -3.34 9.44
N SER A 86 29.13 -2.26 9.14
CA SER A 86 29.41 -1.23 10.14
C SER A 86 28.10 -0.56 10.61
N ALA A 87 28.09 -0.01 11.84
CA ALA A 87 26.90 0.61 12.40
C ALA A 87 26.24 1.68 11.50
N ALA A 88 27.04 2.49 10.82
CA ALA A 88 26.53 3.50 9.88
C ALA A 88 25.91 2.84 8.64
N ARG A 89 26.59 1.86 8.04
CA ARG A 89 26.07 1.13 6.87
C ARG A 89 24.82 0.30 7.21
N ALA A 90 24.72 -0.25 8.42
CA ALA A 90 23.54 -0.97 8.88
C ALA A 90 22.31 -0.05 8.94
N LYS A 91 22.46 1.17 9.51
CA LYS A 91 21.39 2.17 9.57
C LYS A 91 20.93 2.61 8.17
N ILE A 92 21.88 2.93 7.29
CA ILE A 92 21.56 3.30 5.90
C ILE A 92 20.85 2.14 5.19
N SER A 93 21.34 0.91 5.35
CA SER A 93 20.69 -0.27 4.75
C SER A 93 19.28 -0.50 5.25
N PHE A 94 19.00 -0.20 6.53
CA PHE A 94 17.64 -0.29 7.07
C PHE A 94 16.74 0.80 6.48
N ILE A 95 17.20 2.07 6.44
CA ILE A 95 16.43 3.20 5.89
C ILE A 95 15.99 2.92 4.44
N PHE A 96 16.89 2.37 3.62
CA PHE A 96 16.61 2.01 2.21
C PHE A 96 16.06 0.59 2.03
N SER A 97 15.79 -0.14 3.10
CA SER A 97 15.09 -1.43 3.01
C SER A 97 13.60 -1.21 2.74
N PHE A 98 12.94 -2.24 2.20
CA PHE A 98 11.49 -2.23 1.97
C PHE A 98 10.71 -1.86 3.24
N TYR A 99 11.04 -2.48 4.36
CA TYR A 99 10.42 -2.18 5.66
C TYR A 99 10.72 -0.76 6.15
N GLY A 100 11.97 -0.33 6.03
CA GLY A 100 12.37 1.03 6.43
C GLY A 100 11.67 2.12 5.63
N ILE A 101 11.47 1.92 4.32
CA ILE A 101 10.74 2.85 3.47
C ILE A 101 9.25 2.89 3.83
N ILE A 102 8.61 1.74 4.06
CA ILE A 102 7.20 1.66 4.49
C ILE A 102 7.01 2.37 5.82
N ASP A 103 7.87 2.07 6.80
CA ASP A 103 7.82 2.72 8.11
C ASP A 103 7.97 4.24 7.98
N LEU A 104 8.92 4.71 7.18
CA LEU A 104 9.15 6.14 6.93
C LEU A 104 7.92 6.79 6.26
N MET A 105 7.39 6.17 5.21
CA MET A 105 6.22 6.67 4.48
C MET A 105 4.95 6.71 5.33
N SER A 106 4.88 5.96 6.41
CA SER A 106 3.72 5.93 7.30
C SER A 106 3.49 7.25 8.05
N PHE A 107 4.54 8.00 8.39
CA PHE A 107 4.44 9.25 9.15
C PHE A 107 5.03 10.47 8.45
N LEU A 108 6.05 10.30 7.59
CA LEU A 108 6.75 11.39 6.91
C LEU A 108 5.81 12.35 6.16
N PRO A 109 4.81 11.87 5.38
CA PRO A 109 3.92 12.75 4.63
C PRO A 109 3.12 13.75 5.47
N TYR A 110 2.92 13.45 6.76
CA TYR A 110 2.26 14.37 7.68
C TYR A 110 3.14 15.57 8.05
N PHE A 111 4.45 15.33 8.19
CA PHE A 111 5.41 16.35 8.58
C PHE A 111 5.98 17.15 7.40
N LEU A 112 5.92 16.61 6.15
CA LEU A 112 6.42 17.29 4.96
C LEU A 112 5.87 18.71 4.76
N PRO A 113 4.58 19.00 4.98
CA PRO A 113 4.05 20.36 4.85
C PRO A 113 4.69 21.39 5.79
N ILE A 114 5.23 20.95 6.93
CA ILE A 114 5.91 21.82 7.89
C ILE A 114 7.24 22.31 7.33
N PHE A 115 7.94 21.45 6.57
CA PHE A 115 9.25 21.75 6.03
C PHE A 115 9.21 22.36 4.62
N PHE A 116 8.17 22.04 3.85
CA PHE A 116 8.03 22.51 2.46
C PHE A 116 6.65 23.16 2.29
N PRO A 117 6.54 24.49 2.47
CA PRO A 117 5.28 25.22 2.23
C PRO A 117 5.01 25.36 0.71
N ALA A 118 5.02 24.26 -0.02
CA ALA A 118 4.63 24.21 -1.42
C ALA A 118 3.09 24.22 -1.54
N GLY A 119 2.57 24.67 -2.68
CA GLY A 119 1.14 24.94 -2.87
C GLY A 119 0.18 23.81 -2.51
N VAL A 120 -1.04 24.20 -2.11
CA VAL A 120 -2.12 23.36 -1.57
C VAL A 120 -2.43 22.08 -2.40
N VAL A 121 -2.19 22.09 -3.71
CA VAL A 121 -2.46 20.96 -4.61
C VAL A 121 -1.51 19.80 -4.34
N THR A 122 -0.23 20.06 -4.13
CA THR A 122 0.78 19.05 -3.83
C THR A 122 0.47 18.30 -2.52
N PHE A 123 -0.08 19.01 -1.52
CA PHE A 123 -0.42 18.40 -0.23
C PHE A 123 -1.65 17.50 -0.28
N ARG A 124 -2.56 17.69 -1.23
CA ARG A 124 -3.68 16.76 -1.44
C ARG A 124 -3.20 15.39 -1.88
N MET A 125 -2.16 15.35 -2.72
CA MET A 125 -1.54 14.09 -3.17
C MET A 125 -0.90 13.32 -2.00
N PHE A 126 -0.28 14.00 -1.04
CA PHE A 126 0.30 13.34 0.14
C PHE A 126 -0.74 12.70 1.07
N ARG A 127 -2.03 13.05 0.96
CA ARG A 127 -3.08 12.30 1.67
C ARG A 127 -3.21 10.87 1.18
N VAL A 128 -3.04 10.64 -0.14
CA VAL A 128 -3.11 9.29 -0.72
C VAL A 128 -1.94 8.44 -0.22
N VAL A 129 -0.77 9.06 -0.01
CA VAL A 129 0.42 8.36 0.51
C VAL A 129 0.20 7.80 1.93
N ARG A 130 -0.78 8.31 2.68
CA ARG A 130 -1.16 7.76 4.00
C ARG A 130 -1.59 6.29 3.93
N ILE A 131 -2.05 5.81 2.75
CA ILE A 131 -2.41 4.40 2.53
C ILE A 131 -1.22 3.46 2.79
N PHE A 132 0.03 3.93 2.64
CA PHE A 132 1.22 3.14 2.95
C PHE A 132 1.30 2.69 4.42
N ARG A 133 0.53 3.35 5.32
CA ARG A 133 0.41 2.90 6.72
C ARG A 133 -0.18 1.48 6.81
N LEU A 134 -1.03 1.07 5.85
CA LEU A 134 -1.60 -0.28 5.79
C LEU A 134 -0.50 -1.34 5.59
N PHE A 135 0.48 -1.04 4.75
CA PHE A 135 1.57 -1.98 4.48
C PHE A 135 2.45 -2.26 5.70
N ARG A 136 2.34 -1.41 6.74
CA ARG A 136 3.04 -1.59 8.00
C ARG A 136 2.60 -2.85 8.74
N ILE A 137 1.36 -3.29 8.55
CA ILE A 137 0.85 -4.56 9.11
C ILE A 137 1.72 -5.74 8.68
N ASN A 138 2.27 -5.67 7.47
CA ASN A 138 3.15 -6.73 6.96
C ASN A 138 4.41 -6.94 7.79
N THR A 139 4.92 -5.92 8.44
CA THR A 139 6.10 -6.03 9.31
C THR A 139 5.84 -7.03 10.44
N TYR A 140 4.58 -7.21 10.85
CA TYR A 140 4.17 -8.06 11.97
C TYR A 140 3.71 -9.46 11.55
N TYR A 141 3.23 -9.65 10.33
CA TYR A 141 2.62 -10.92 9.89
C TYR A 141 3.36 -11.64 8.76
N ASP A 142 4.47 -11.06 8.28
CA ASP A 142 5.29 -11.62 7.17
C ASP A 142 4.49 -12.01 5.93
N ALA A 143 3.28 -11.44 5.80
CA ALA A 143 2.31 -11.81 4.76
C ALA A 143 2.86 -11.57 3.35
N PHE A 144 3.64 -10.50 3.15
CA PHE A 144 4.22 -10.22 1.84
C PHE A 144 5.30 -11.20 1.43
N ASN A 145 6.09 -11.74 2.36
CA ASN A 145 7.08 -12.75 2.02
C ASN A 145 6.41 -14.05 1.57
N VAL A 146 5.31 -14.43 2.22
CA VAL A 146 4.50 -15.58 1.79
C VAL A 146 3.97 -15.36 0.38
N ILE A 147 3.34 -14.19 0.13
CA ILE A 147 2.84 -13.82 -1.20
C ILE A 147 3.97 -13.77 -2.23
N THR A 148 5.10 -13.13 -1.89
CA THR A 148 6.25 -12.97 -2.79
C THR A 148 6.87 -14.31 -3.14
N ASN A 149 6.95 -15.26 -2.19
CA ASN A 149 7.45 -16.60 -2.46
C ASN A 149 6.53 -17.34 -3.42
N VAL A 150 5.21 -17.31 -3.19
CA VAL A 150 4.23 -17.92 -4.11
C VAL A 150 4.30 -17.29 -5.51
N LEU A 151 4.37 -15.96 -5.59
CA LEU A 151 4.51 -15.25 -6.86
C LEU A 151 5.80 -15.63 -7.59
N ARG A 152 6.90 -15.79 -6.84
CA ARG A 152 8.18 -16.21 -7.43
C ARG A 152 8.11 -17.64 -7.95
N ASP A 153 7.52 -18.56 -7.20
CA ASP A 153 7.38 -19.96 -7.58
C ASP A 153 6.45 -20.14 -8.79
N LYS A 154 5.45 -19.27 -8.92
CA LYS A 154 4.45 -19.32 -10.00
C LYS A 154 4.65 -18.28 -11.09
N ARG A 155 5.77 -17.56 -11.10
CA ARG A 155 6.02 -16.43 -11.99
C ARG A 155 5.79 -16.74 -13.48
N ASP A 156 6.24 -17.92 -13.95
CA ASP A 156 6.16 -18.27 -15.36
C ASP A 156 4.71 -18.55 -15.78
N GLN A 157 3.93 -19.17 -14.88
CA GLN A 157 2.49 -19.39 -15.08
C GLN A 157 1.71 -18.06 -15.04
N ILE A 158 2.03 -17.17 -14.09
CA ILE A 158 1.42 -15.84 -13.97
C ILE A 158 1.74 -15.03 -15.23
N PHE A 159 3.00 -14.99 -15.65
CA PHE A 159 3.41 -14.27 -16.85
C PHE A 159 2.68 -14.77 -18.10
N SER A 160 2.62 -16.09 -18.30
CA SER A 160 1.90 -16.70 -19.42
C SER A 160 0.40 -16.34 -19.40
N SER A 161 -0.23 -16.41 -18.23
CA SER A 161 -1.65 -16.06 -18.08
C SER A 161 -1.91 -14.58 -18.37
N VAL A 162 -1.04 -13.68 -17.89
CA VAL A 162 -1.14 -12.23 -18.16
C VAL A 162 -0.94 -11.94 -19.64
N CYS A 163 0.02 -12.60 -20.30
CA CYS A 163 0.23 -12.46 -21.75
C CYS A 163 -1.01 -12.89 -22.55
N ILE A 164 -1.61 -14.05 -22.21
CA ILE A 164 -2.82 -14.53 -22.88
C ILE A 164 -3.97 -13.55 -22.66
N LEU A 165 -4.21 -13.10 -21.43
CA LEU A 165 -5.24 -12.10 -21.12
C LEU A 165 -5.01 -10.79 -21.89
N PHE A 166 -3.77 -10.33 -21.98
CA PHE A 166 -3.44 -9.11 -22.73
C PHE A 166 -3.77 -9.27 -24.23
N ILE A 167 -3.40 -10.39 -24.82
CA ILE A 167 -3.73 -10.70 -26.22
C ILE A 167 -5.25 -10.73 -26.43
N LEU A 168 -6.00 -11.40 -25.54
CA LEU A 168 -7.45 -11.47 -25.60
C LEU A 168 -8.09 -10.08 -25.47
N ILE A 169 -7.62 -9.24 -24.55
CA ILE A 169 -8.11 -7.87 -24.35
C ILE A 169 -7.92 -7.06 -25.64
N ILE A 170 -6.72 -7.09 -26.23
CA ILE A 170 -6.44 -6.34 -27.45
C ILE A 170 -7.27 -6.86 -28.64
N ALA A 171 -7.33 -8.19 -28.79
CA ALA A 171 -8.11 -8.80 -29.87
C ALA A 171 -9.61 -8.46 -29.75
N SER A 172 -10.18 -8.65 -28.55
CA SER A 172 -11.60 -8.30 -28.28
C SER A 172 -11.88 -6.82 -28.46
N SER A 173 -10.95 -5.96 -28.04
CA SER A 173 -11.06 -4.51 -28.20
C SER A 173 -11.12 -4.08 -29.67
N LEU A 174 -10.20 -4.58 -30.50
CA LEU A 174 -10.17 -4.29 -31.93
C LEU A 174 -11.40 -4.85 -32.64
N PHE A 175 -11.80 -6.07 -32.26
CA PHE A 175 -12.97 -6.71 -32.86
C PHE A 175 -14.25 -5.94 -32.53
N MET A 176 -14.42 -5.56 -31.27
CA MET A 176 -15.58 -4.80 -30.83
C MET A 176 -15.62 -3.40 -31.45
N TYR A 177 -14.47 -2.74 -31.56
CA TYR A 177 -14.39 -1.46 -32.27
C TYR A 177 -14.87 -1.59 -33.73
N SER A 178 -14.45 -2.65 -34.43
CA SER A 178 -14.86 -2.88 -35.83
C SER A 178 -16.36 -3.12 -36.01
N LEU A 179 -17.03 -3.70 -34.98
CA LEU A 179 -18.45 -4.03 -35.05
C LEU A 179 -19.36 -2.90 -34.56
N GLU A 180 -18.90 -2.12 -33.58
CA GLU A 180 -19.76 -1.19 -32.84
C GLU A 180 -19.50 0.29 -33.14
N HIS A 181 -18.33 0.64 -33.69
CA HIS A 181 -17.96 2.05 -33.93
C HIS A 181 -18.95 2.80 -34.83
N GLU A 182 -19.44 2.15 -35.88
CA GLU A 182 -20.40 2.80 -36.84
C GLU A 182 -21.77 3.04 -36.20
N VAL A 183 -22.18 2.15 -35.25
CA VAL A 183 -23.51 2.20 -34.64
C VAL A 183 -23.51 3.05 -33.37
N GLN A 184 -22.40 3.04 -32.62
CA GLN A 184 -22.26 3.83 -31.40
C GLN A 184 -20.86 4.49 -31.27
N PRO A 185 -20.60 5.48 -32.14
CA PRO A 185 -19.28 6.14 -32.21
C PRO A 185 -18.91 6.87 -30.92
N ASP A 186 -19.89 7.31 -30.13
CA ASP A 186 -19.64 7.97 -28.83
C ASP A 186 -19.13 7.03 -27.75
N LYS A 187 -19.44 5.74 -27.83
CA LYS A 187 -19.04 4.69 -26.90
C LYS A 187 -17.73 4.04 -27.33
N PHE A 188 -17.66 3.58 -28.57
CA PHE A 188 -16.49 2.98 -29.20
C PHE A 188 -15.77 3.97 -30.10
N GLN A 189 -15.26 5.08 -29.53
CA GLN A 189 -14.58 6.16 -30.25
C GLN A 189 -13.32 5.68 -30.96
N ASN A 190 -12.60 4.76 -30.34
CA ASN A 190 -11.35 4.18 -30.83
C ASN A 190 -11.13 2.81 -30.18
N ALA A 191 -10.06 2.11 -30.59
CA ALA A 191 -9.73 0.81 -30.02
C ALA A 191 -9.53 0.84 -28.50
N PHE A 192 -9.05 1.95 -27.91
CA PHE A 192 -8.87 2.04 -26.46
C PHE A 192 -10.20 2.03 -25.68
N SER A 193 -11.28 2.59 -26.27
CA SER A 193 -12.61 2.46 -25.66
C SER A 193 -13.05 1.00 -25.57
N GLY A 194 -12.73 0.19 -26.59
CA GLY A 194 -12.93 -1.25 -26.59
C GLY A 194 -12.10 -1.98 -25.52
N VAL A 195 -10.89 -1.49 -25.19
CA VAL A 195 -10.07 -2.04 -24.09
C VAL A 195 -10.82 -1.95 -22.75
N TRP A 196 -11.45 -0.82 -22.46
CA TRP A 196 -12.24 -0.67 -21.24
C TRP A 196 -13.35 -1.70 -21.16
N TRP A 197 -14.12 -1.88 -22.25
CA TRP A 197 -15.16 -2.91 -22.33
C TRP A 197 -14.57 -4.32 -22.17
N ALA A 198 -13.51 -4.65 -22.90
CA ALA A 198 -12.89 -5.97 -22.88
C ALA A 198 -12.34 -6.32 -21.47
N VAL A 199 -11.67 -5.38 -20.80
CA VAL A 199 -11.19 -5.57 -19.42
C VAL A 199 -12.37 -5.81 -18.48
N SER A 200 -13.43 -4.98 -18.54
CA SER A 200 -14.56 -5.13 -17.62
C SER A 200 -15.31 -6.45 -17.84
N THR A 201 -15.36 -6.94 -19.07
CA THR A 201 -16.04 -8.19 -19.43
C THR A 201 -15.18 -9.41 -19.10
N LEU A 202 -13.93 -9.46 -19.55
CA LEU A 202 -13.02 -10.58 -19.30
C LEU A 202 -12.70 -10.79 -17.81
N LEU A 203 -12.61 -9.70 -17.06
CA LEU A 203 -12.42 -9.77 -15.60
C LEU A 203 -13.75 -9.93 -14.84
N THR A 204 -14.87 -10.12 -15.55
CA THR A 204 -16.21 -10.33 -14.97
C THR A 204 -16.71 -9.21 -14.07
N VAL A 205 -16.25 -7.96 -14.29
CA VAL A 205 -16.67 -6.77 -13.55
C VAL A 205 -18.04 -6.29 -14.04
N GLY A 206 -18.19 -6.10 -15.39
CA GLY A 206 -19.44 -5.80 -16.04
C GLY A 206 -20.11 -4.50 -15.58
N TYR A 207 -19.43 -3.36 -15.67
CA TYR A 207 -20.01 -2.06 -15.28
C TYR A 207 -21.28 -1.67 -16.04
N GLY A 208 -21.47 -2.16 -17.30
CA GLY A 208 -22.64 -1.87 -18.11
C GLY A 208 -22.68 -0.47 -18.71
N ASP A 209 -21.62 0.31 -18.58
CA ASP A 209 -21.48 1.65 -19.16
C ASP A 209 -21.18 1.61 -20.66
N ILE A 210 -20.44 0.60 -21.10
CA ILE A 210 -20.15 0.26 -22.50
C ILE A 210 -20.52 -1.21 -22.72
N TYR A 211 -21.36 -1.45 -23.75
CA TYR A 211 -21.80 -2.80 -24.12
C TYR A 211 -22.16 -2.86 -25.61
N PRO A 212 -22.06 -4.02 -26.27
CA PRO A 212 -22.41 -4.18 -27.68
C PRO A 212 -23.92 -4.08 -27.88
N VAL A 213 -24.32 -3.37 -28.96
CA VAL A 213 -25.73 -3.23 -29.38
C VAL A 213 -26.01 -3.95 -30.68
N THR A 214 -24.97 -4.22 -31.50
CA THR A 214 -25.13 -4.98 -32.74
C THR A 214 -25.29 -6.47 -32.43
N ASN A 215 -26.06 -7.19 -33.26
CA ASN A 215 -26.21 -8.64 -33.13
C ASN A 215 -24.87 -9.37 -33.21
N ALA A 216 -23.96 -8.90 -34.07
CA ALA A 216 -22.62 -9.47 -34.19
C ALA A 216 -21.76 -9.21 -32.94
N GLY A 217 -21.82 -8.01 -32.36
CA GLY A 217 -21.10 -7.65 -31.15
C GLY A 217 -21.60 -8.41 -29.90
N GLN A 218 -22.87 -8.78 -29.85
CA GLN A 218 -23.47 -9.54 -28.74
C GLN A 218 -23.08 -11.03 -28.72
N ILE A 219 -22.58 -11.55 -29.87
CA ILE A 219 -22.14 -12.96 -29.98
C ILE A 219 -20.68 -13.12 -29.52
N VAL A 220 -19.90 -12.06 -29.55
CA VAL A 220 -18.48 -12.03 -29.19
C VAL A 220 -18.29 -11.87 -27.69
#